data_1921a3cf228cd8c1032b69f7b2b3a42d
#
_entry.id   1921a3cf228cd8c1032b69f7b2b3a42d
#
_cell.length_a   1.000
_cell.length_b   1.000
_cell.length_c   1.000
_cell.angle_alpha   90.00
_cell.angle_beta   90.00
_cell.angle_gamma   90.00
#
_symmetry.space_group_name_H-M   'P 1'
#
loop_
_entity.id
_entity.type
_entity.pdbx_description
1 polymer ?
#
loop_
_entity_poly.entity_id
_entity_poly.type
_entity_poly.pdbx_seq_one_letter_code
_entity_poly.pdbx_strand_id
1 'polypeptide(L)'
;MMPSMRTVPGGEPVIVVGAGVVGLSCGARLAEAGFDVEVVAREAPLATTSAVAAAIWYPYRAYPFERVLAWSAATYVELCRLAGTELDAGVRVRSGVELLRDDRAGPWWASAVPAMETIGAERVPPGYRGGWRFASPVVDMPRYLPWLERRLRAAGGRLTLGAVDDLSTLGPRVVNCSGLGARELAHDSTVEPLRGQVVVVEQVGLDEWIVDDNDPAPPTYVIPRIDDIVLGGTDDAGRWDVEPDPEAAASILQRTCTLVPALADAGVRAHKVGLRPVRPTVRLEAVRGTGQTVVHCYGHGGSGVTLSWGCADEVLRLIRSVPVQP
;
A
#
# COMPACT_ATOMS: atom_id res chain seq x y z
N MET A 1 5.62 31.43 -20.04
CA MET A 1 7.05 31.09 -20.08
C MET A 1 7.26 30.00 -19.03
N MET A 2 7.24 28.73 -19.43
CA MET A 2 7.46 27.59 -18.52
C MET A 2 8.95 27.52 -18.15
N PRO A 3 9.31 27.23 -16.89
CA PRO A 3 10.70 27.06 -16.52
C PRO A 3 11.24 25.78 -17.18
N SER A 4 12.36 25.94 -17.86
CA SER A 4 13.15 24.87 -18.50
C SER A 4 13.47 23.81 -17.44
N MET A 5 12.97 22.58 -17.64
CA MET A 5 13.41 21.40 -16.91
C MET A 5 14.93 21.24 -17.12
N ARG A 6 15.71 21.46 -16.07
CA ARG A 6 17.12 21.09 -16.06
C ARG A 6 17.20 19.56 -15.99
N THR A 7 17.41 18.92 -17.12
CA THR A 7 17.94 17.55 -17.17
C THR A 7 19.29 17.56 -16.47
N VAL A 8 19.46 16.75 -15.44
CA VAL A 8 20.77 16.49 -14.84
C VAL A 8 21.57 15.72 -15.90
N PRO A 9 22.70 16.26 -16.40
CA PRO A 9 23.44 15.60 -17.47
C PRO A 9 24.06 14.29 -16.98
N GLY A 10 23.79 13.15 -17.64
CA GLY A 10 24.71 12.03 -17.81
C GLY A 10 25.10 11.24 -16.55
N GLY A 11 24.23 11.09 -15.57
CA GLY A 11 24.49 10.19 -14.44
C GLY A 11 23.85 8.81 -14.70
N GLU A 12 24.47 7.73 -14.18
CA GLU A 12 23.87 6.39 -14.23
C GLU A 12 22.48 6.39 -13.59
N PRO A 13 21.51 5.59 -14.12
CA PRO A 13 20.13 5.58 -13.66
C PRO A 13 20.03 5.15 -12.19
N VAL A 14 18.95 5.59 -11.53
CA VAL A 14 18.51 5.02 -10.25
C VAL A 14 17.68 3.79 -10.57
N ILE A 15 18.12 2.63 -10.12
CA ILE A 15 17.40 1.37 -10.32
C ILE A 15 16.46 1.13 -9.14
N VAL A 16 15.16 1.03 -9.39
CA VAL A 16 14.16 0.66 -8.39
C VAL A 16 13.74 -0.79 -8.60
N VAL A 17 13.94 -1.63 -7.61
CA VAL A 17 13.59 -3.06 -7.68
C VAL A 17 12.20 -3.30 -7.10
N GLY A 18 11.26 -3.73 -7.96
CA GLY A 18 9.88 -4.04 -7.62
C GLY A 18 8.86 -3.04 -8.16
N ALA A 19 7.79 -3.54 -8.79
CA ALA A 19 6.71 -2.76 -9.41
C ALA A 19 5.38 -2.81 -8.61
N GLY A 20 5.43 -3.11 -7.33
CA GLY A 20 4.31 -2.88 -6.42
C GLY A 20 4.10 -1.39 -6.15
N VAL A 21 3.06 -1.06 -5.39
CA VAL A 21 2.70 0.35 -5.09
C VAL A 21 3.86 1.17 -4.54
N VAL A 22 4.68 0.61 -3.66
CA VAL A 22 5.84 1.31 -3.06
C VAL A 22 6.90 1.61 -4.12
N GLY A 23 7.28 0.60 -4.92
CA GLY A 23 8.31 0.77 -5.95
C GLY A 23 7.88 1.75 -7.04
N LEU A 24 6.64 1.66 -7.52
CA LEU A 24 6.11 2.60 -8.52
C LEU A 24 6.01 4.02 -7.96
N SER A 25 5.59 4.20 -6.68
CA SER A 25 5.56 5.53 -6.05
C SER A 25 6.97 6.11 -5.90
N CYS A 26 7.95 5.30 -5.49
CA CYS A 26 9.35 5.71 -5.42
C CYS A 26 9.89 6.09 -6.81
N GLY A 27 9.65 5.23 -7.80
CA GLY A 27 10.09 5.47 -9.17
C GLY A 27 9.51 6.76 -9.75
N ALA A 28 8.19 6.96 -9.62
CA ALA A 28 7.52 8.17 -10.09
C ALA A 28 8.07 9.43 -9.39
N ARG A 29 8.23 9.40 -8.06
CA ARG A 29 8.73 10.54 -7.29
C ARG A 29 10.18 10.89 -7.64
N LEU A 30 11.03 9.89 -7.88
CA LEU A 30 12.41 10.10 -8.32
C LEU A 30 12.47 10.66 -9.74
N ALA A 31 11.68 10.11 -10.68
CA ALA A 31 11.63 10.60 -12.07
C ALA A 31 11.10 12.06 -12.13
N GLU A 32 10.05 12.38 -11.39
CA GLU A 32 9.53 13.76 -11.26
C GLU A 32 10.56 14.73 -10.67
N ALA A 33 11.48 14.23 -9.85
CA ALA A 33 12.59 15.02 -9.30
C ALA A 33 13.77 15.17 -10.28
N GLY A 34 13.67 14.64 -11.51
CA GLY A 34 14.65 14.77 -12.59
C GLY A 34 15.74 13.69 -12.62
N PHE A 35 15.59 12.60 -11.85
CA PHE A 35 16.51 11.45 -11.98
C PHE A 35 16.14 10.61 -13.21
N ASP A 36 17.15 10.03 -13.88
CA ASP A 36 16.93 8.91 -14.78
C ASP A 36 16.58 7.68 -13.95
N VAL A 37 15.39 7.09 -14.16
CA VAL A 37 14.86 6.00 -13.30
C VAL A 37 14.47 4.81 -14.14
N GLU A 38 14.93 3.65 -13.73
CA GLU A 38 14.46 2.38 -14.24
C GLU A 38 13.88 1.54 -13.10
N VAL A 39 12.60 1.18 -13.21
CA VAL A 39 11.98 0.20 -12.33
C VAL A 39 12.17 -1.18 -12.96
N VAL A 40 12.80 -2.10 -12.24
CA VAL A 40 12.99 -3.49 -12.67
C VAL A 40 12.15 -4.40 -11.76
N ALA A 41 11.33 -5.24 -12.36
CA ALA A 41 10.43 -6.11 -11.59
C ALA A 41 10.23 -7.46 -12.27
N ARG A 42 10.16 -8.51 -11.46
CA ARG A 42 9.87 -9.87 -11.93
C ARG A 42 8.46 -9.99 -12.52
N GLU A 43 7.52 -9.24 -11.96
CA GLU A 43 6.10 -9.30 -12.30
C GLU A 43 5.58 -7.92 -12.69
N ALA A 44 4.60 -7.90 -13.61
CA ALA A 44 3.89 -6.67 -13.95
C ALA A 44 3.12 -6.11 -12.73
N PRO A 45 2.85 -4.80 -12.67
CA PRO A 45 2.21 -4.16 -11.52
C PRO A 45 0.92 -4.85 -11.04
N LEU A 46 0.07 -5.28 -11.98
CA LEU A 46 -1.20 -5.96 -11.66
C LEU A 46 -1.05 -7.43 -11.21
N ALA A 47 0.14 -8.01 -11.31
CA ALA A 47 0.46 -9.34 -10.79
C ALA A 47 1.10 -9.28 -9.39
N THR A 48 1.38 -8.10 -8.85
CA THR A 48 1.98 -7.94 -7.53
C THR A 48 0.96 -8.07 -6.39
N THR A 49 1.43 -8.31 -5.17
CA THR A 49 0.60 -8.30 -3.95
C THR A 49 -0.23 -7.00 -3.83
N SER A 50 0.30 -5.87 -4.31
CA SER A 50 -0.40 -4.59 -4.27
C SER A 50 -1.73 -4.60 -5.05
N ALA A 51 -1.85 -5.40 -6.10
CA ALA A 51 -3.08 -5.51 -6.89
C ALA A 51 -4.22 -6.22 -6.15
N VAL A 52 -3.90 -6.98 -5.11
CA VAL A 52 -4.89 -7.70 -4.26
C VAL A 52 -5.43 -6.82 -3.15
N ALA A 53 -4.71 -5.76 -2.78
CA ALA A 53 -5.08 -4.92 -1.65
C ALA A 53 -6.49 -4.32 -1.84
N ALA A 54 -7.29 -4.33 -0.76
CA ALA A 54 -8.57 -3.62 -0.69
C ALA A 54 -8.36 -2.12 -0.83
N ALA A 55 -7.21 -1.69 -0.31
CA ALA A 55 -6.53 -0.41 -0.45
C ALA A 55 -7.36 0.77 0.07
N ILE A 56 -7.60 0.74 1.35
CA ILE A 56 -7.94 1.93 2.13
C ILE A 56 -6.67 2.50 2.78
N TRP A 57 -6.57 3.82 2.93
CA TRP A 57 -5.55 4.40 3.79
C TRP A 57 -5.91 4.07 5.25
N TYR A 58 -5.13 3.20 5.84
CA TYR A 58 -5.28 2.74 7.21
C TYR A 58 -3.93 2.17 7.70
N PRO A 59 -3.31 2.73 8.76
CA PRO A 59 -2.03 2.25 9.28
C PRO A 59 -2.17 0.91 10.01
N TYR A 60 -2.04 -0.19 9.27
CA TYR A 60 -2.23 -1.55 9.74
C TYR A 60 -0.90 -2.28 9.95
N ARG A 61 -0.62 -2.69 11.19
CA ARG A 61 0.53 -3.55 11.57
C ARG A 61 1.87 -3.10 10.96
N ALA A 62 2.20 -1.81 11.08
CA ALA A 62 3.46 -1.23 10.63
C ALA A 62 4.14 -0.46 11.76
N TYR A 63 5.45 -0.61 11.85
CA TYR A 63 6.28 -0.02 12.93
C TYR A 63 7.57 0.54 12.35
N PRO A 64 8.29 1.45 13.06
CA PRO A 64 7.94 2.05 14.35
C PRO A 64 6.87 3.15 14.19
N PHE A 65 6.00 3.33 15.17
CA PHE A 65 4.84 4.23 15.10
C PHE A 65 5.18 5.65 14.68
N GLU A 66 6.22 6.25 15.22
CA GLU A 66 6.60 7.63 14.92
C GLU A 66 6.90 7.84 13.42
N ARG A 67 7.72 6.97 12.82
CA ARG A 67 8.05 7.06 11.38
C ARG A 67 6.83 6.71 10.51
N VAL A 68 6.10 5.67 10.90
CA VAL A 68 4.89 5.24 10.20
C VAL A 68 3.83 6.34 10.21
N LEU A 69 3.67 7.06 11.34
CA LEU A 69 2.77 8.21 11.42
C LEU A 69 3.17 9.32 10.42
N ALA A 70 4.45 9.66 10.36
CA ALA A 70 4.94 10.68 9.42
C ALA A 70 4.71 10.26 7.95
N TRP A 71 5.05 9.02 7.59
CA TRP A 71 4.85 8.52 6.22
C TRP A 71 3.38 8.39 5.86
N SER A 72 2.55 7.91 6.80
CA SER A 72 1.11 7.77 6.55
C SER A 72 0.43 9.12 6.39
N ALA A 73 0.78 10.12 7.20
CA ALA A 73 0.25 11.48 7.08
C ALA A 73 0.61 12.12 5.74
N ALA A 74 1.88 12.03 5.30
CA ALA A 74 2.30 12.51 3.99
C ALA A 74 1.54 11.81 2.85
N THR A 75 1.36 10.48 2.96
CA THR A 75 0.60 9.70 1.97
C THR A 75 -0.88 10.08 1.98
N TYR A 76 -1.50 10.32 3.13
CA TYR A 76 -2.89 10.79 3.23
C TYR A 76 -3.10 12.06 2.43
N VAL A 77 -2.22 13.07 2.63
CA VAL A 77 -2.27 14.34 1.92
C VAL A 77 -2.16 14.15 0.40
N GLU A 78 -1.20 13.34 -0.06
CA GLU A 78 -1.03 13.09 -1.50
C GLU A 78 -2.23 12.33 -2.10
N LEU A 79 -2.74 11.31 -1.43
CA LEU A 79 -3.91 10.57 -1.92
C LEU A 79 -5.17 11.44 -1.96
N CYS A 80 -5.38 12.32 -0.98
CA CYS A 80 -6.47 13.30 -1.00
C CYS A 80 -6.31 14.29 -2.15
N ARG A 81 -5.10 14.77 -2.41
CA ARG A 81 -4.80 15.62 -3.57
C ARG A 81 -5.13 14.90 -4.88
N LEU A 82 -4.68 13.65 -5.04
CA LEU A 82 -4.97 12.83 -6.23
C LEU A 82 -6.48 12.62 -6.42
N ALA A 83 -7.22 12.38 -5.35
CA ALA A 83 -8.69 12.23 -5.42
C ALA A 83 -9.39 13.47 -5.98
N GLY A 84 -8.83 14.67 -5.77
CA GLY A 84 -9.36 15.94 -6.25
C GLY A 84 -8.85 16.36 -7.63
N THR A 85 -7.67 15.91 -8.06
CA THR A 85 -7.01 16.42 -9.28
C THR A 85 -6.80 15.37 -10.37
N GLU A 86 -6.76 14.09 -10.03
CA GLU A 86 -6.41 12.97 -10.92
C GLU A 86 -7.52 11.91 -10.91
N LEU A 87 -8.65 12.20 -11.54
CA LEU A 87 -9.84 11.36 -11.46
C LEU A 87 -9.63 9.93 -12.02
N ASP A 88 -8.70 9.76 -12.96
CA ASP A 88 -8.32 8.50 -13.58
C ASP A 88 -7.34 7.67 -12.71
N ALA A 89 -6.77 8.27 -11.65
CA ALA A 89 -5.96 7.54 -10.68
C ALA A 89 -6.76 6.50 -9.89
N GLY A 90 -8.09 6.59 -9.86
CA GLY A 90 -8.92 5.65 -9.13
C GLY A 90 -8.89 5.85 -7.62
N VAL A 91 -8.56 7.05 -7.14
CA VAL A 91 -8.58 7.41 -5.71
C VAL A 91 -9.87 8.14 -5.40
N ARG A 92 -10.53 7.78 -4.30
CA ARG A 92 -11.72 8.47 -3.78
C ARG A 92 -11.59 8.63 -2.27
N VAL A 93 -11.94 9.81 -1.74
CA VAL A 93 -12.10 9.99 -0.30
C VAL A 93 -13.52 9.56 0.08
N ARG A 94 -13.61 8.59 0.98
CA ARG A 94 -14.88 8.04 1.45
C ARG A 94 -14.95 8.08 2.97
N SER A 95 -16.11 8.40 3.52
CA SER A 95 -16.37 8.24 4.95
C SER A 95 -16.55 6.77 5.29
N GLY A 96 -16.30 6.42 6.54
CA GLY A 96 -16.55 5.08 7.04
C GLY A 96 -16.24 4.98 8.53
N VAL A 97 -16.29 3.78 9.05
CA VAL A 97 -16.15 3.53 10.48
C VAL A 97 -15.21 2.35 10.77
N GLU A 98 -14.31 2.56 11.69
CA GLU A 98 -13.63 1.48 12.42
C GLU A 98 -14.47 1.12 13.64
N LEU A 99 -14.92 -0.12 13.71
CA LEU A 99 -15.80 -0.63 14.76
C LEU A 99 -14.99 -1.06 15.99
N LEU A 100 -15.49 -0.77 17.19
CA LEU A 100 -14.82 -1.07 18.44
C LEU A 100 -15.67 -2.03 19.30
N ARG A 101 -15.04 -3.09 19.81
CA ARG A 101 -15.68 -4.05 20.73
C ARG A 101 -15.47 -3.70 22.20
N ASP A 102 -14.54 -2.81 22.49
CA ASP A 102 -14.18 -2.32 23.82
C ASP A 102 -14.05 -0.80 23.84
N ASP A 103 -14.01 -0.23 25.04
CA ASP A 103 -13.72 1.17 25.24
C ASP A 103 -12.20 1.36 25.23
N ARG A 104 -11.68 2.00 24.18
CA ARG A 104 -10.27 2.33 24.05
C ARG A 104 -10.05 3.78 23.68
N ALA A 105 -8.88 4.31 24.03
CA ALA A 105 -8.45 5.63 23.60
C ALA A 105 -8.39 5.71 22.07
N GLY A 106 -8.42 6.93 21.53
CA GLY A 106 -8.26 7.16 20.08
C GLY A 106 -7.00 6.51 19.52
N PRO A 107 -6.99 6.16 18.23
CA PRO A 107 -5.87 5.45 17.63
C PRO A 107 -4.63 6.33 17.59
N TRP A 108 -3.44 5.73 17.71
CA TRP A 108 -2.15 6.41 17.71
C TRP A 108 -1.90 7.27 16.44
N TRP A 109 -2.57 6.95 15.35
CA TRP A 109 -2.49 7.65 14.07
C TRP A 109 -3.56 8.75 13.89
N ALA A 110 -4.40 9.03 14.89
CA ALA A 110 -5.52 9.98 14.78
C ALA A 110 -5.09 11.37 14.27
N SER A 111 -3.88 11.82 14.60
CA SER A 111 -3.37 13.13 14.13
C SER A 111 -3.05 13.17 12.63
N ALA A 112 -3.03 12.05 11.93
CA ALA A 112 -2.80 12.00 10.48
C ALA A 112 -4.06 12.29 9.65
N VAL A 113 -5.25 12.30 10.27
CA VAL A 113 -6.51 12.62 9.61
C VAL A 113 -7.05 13.98 10.07
N PRO A 114 -7.72 14.76 9.18
CA PRO A 114 -8.17 16.11 9.53
C PRO A 114 -9.24 16.15 10.63
N ALA A 115 -10.12 15.12 10.66
CA ALA A 115 -11.21 15.01 11.62
C ALA A 115 -11.56 13.54 11.85
N MET A 116 -11.87 13.22 13.10
CA MET A 116 -12.34 11.92 13.53
C MET A 116 -13.42 12.10 14.59
N GLU A 117 -14.56 11.44 14.40
CA GLU A 117 -15.69 11.43 15.33
C GLU A 117 -15.69 10.08 16.08
N THR A 118 -15.77 10.10 17.40
CA THR A 118 -16.10 8.91 18.19
C THR A 118 -17.61 8.75 18.22
N ILE A 119 -18.12 7.61 17.77
CA ILE A 119 -19.55 7.29 17.75
C ILE A 119 -19.86 6.21 18.78
N GLY A 120 -21.03 6.32 19.43
CA GLY A 120 -21.48 5.39 20.48
C GLY A 120 -22.17 4.13 19.92
N ALA A 121 -22.53 3.25 20.84
CA ALA A 121 -23.13 1.94 20.54
C ALA A 121 -24.46 2.03 19.77
N GLU A 122 -25.16 3.14 19.88
CA GLU A 122 -26.44 3.38 19.20
C GLU A 122 -26.28 3.64 17.68
N ARG A 123 -25.04 3.86 17.21
CA ARG A 123 -24.71 4.18 15.81
C ARG A 123 -23.87 3.10 15.12
N VAL A 124 -23.69 1.96 15.77
CA VAL A 124 -22.92 0.81 15.26
C VAL A 124 -23.75 -0.48 15.31
N PRO A 125 -23.40 -1.53 14.56
CA PRO A 125 -24.11 -2.80 14.61
C PRO A 125 -24.10 -3.43 16.01
N PRO A 126 -25.09 -4.28 16.33
CA PRO A 126 -25.11 -5.02 17.61
C PRO A 126 -23.80 -5.81 17.85
N GLY A 127 -23.33 -5.79 19.10
CA GLY A 127 -22.06 -6.45 19.50
C GLY A 127 -20.83 -5.55 19.49
N TYR A 128 -20.97 -4.31 18.99
CA TYR A 128 -19.93 -3.27 19.11
C TYR A 128 -20.33 -2.22 20.16
N ARG A 129 -19.33 -1.62 20.80
CA ARG A 129 -19.52 -0.56 21.80
C ARG A 129 -19.50 0.83 21.22
N GLY A 130 -18.95 0.97 20.01
CA GLY A 130 -18.84 2.25 19.31
C GLY A 130 -17.91 2.14 18.10
N GLY A 131 -17.40 3.24 17.66
CA GLY A 131 -16.47 3.29 16.53
C GLY A 131 -15.80 4.64 16.37
N TRP A 132 -14.80 4.67 15.49
CA TRP A 132 -14.20 5.91 15.00
C TRP A 132 -14.63 6.15 13.56
N ARG A 133 -15.36 7.24 13.35
CA ARG A 133 -15.82 7.65 12.01
C ARG A 133 -14.89 8.73 11.47
N PHE A 134 -14.36 8.52 10.28
CA PHE A 134 -13.50 9.49 9.59
C PHE A 134 -13.55 9.30 8.08
N ALA A 135 -13.04 10.30 7.34
CA ALA A 135 -12.85 10.20 5.90
C ALA A 135 -11.48 9.60 5.60
N SER A 136 -11.41 8.64 4.70
CA SER A 136 -10.16 8.00 4.28
C SER A 136 -10.09 7.83 2.76
N PRO A 137 -8.92 8.02 2.14
CA PRO A 137 -8.69 7.63 0.76
C PRO A 137 -8.86 6.11 0.57
N VAL A 138 -9.74 5.75 -0.36
CA VAL A 138 -9.90 4.41 -0.91
C VAL A 138 -9.30 4.40 -2.31
N VAL A 139 -8.47 3.39 -2.59
CA VAL A 139 -7.69 3.32 -3.83
C VAL A 139 -8.12 2.09 -4.64
N ASP A 140 -8.60 2.29 -5.84
CA ASP A 140 -8.92 1.23 -6.79
C ASP A 140 -7.62 0.73 -7.44
N MET A 141 -7.01 -0.32 -6.88
CA MET A 141 -5.70 -0.81 -7.30
C MET A 141 -5.61 -1.24 -8.77
N PRO A 142 -6.63 -1.88 -9.37
CA PRO A 142 -6.70 -2.13 -10.80
C PRO A 142 -6.55 -0.87 -11.68
N ARG A 143 -6.98 0.30 -11.20
CA ARG A 143 -6.83 1.60 -11.88
C ARG A 143 -5.54 2.31 -11.47
N TYR A 144 -5.19 2.24 -10.18
CA TYR A 144 -4.10 3.00 -9.59
C TYR A 144 -2.70 2.53 -10.02
N LEU A 145 -2.46 1.21 -10.06
CA LEU A 145 -1.15 0.69 -10.46
C LEU A 145 -0.79 1.04 -11.91
N PRO A 146 -1.70 0.86 -12.91
CA PRO A 146 -1.45 1.34 -14.26
C PRO A 146 -1.31 2.86 -14.36
N TRP A 147 -2.04 3.63 -13.53
CA TRP A 147 -1.88 5.07 -13.45
C TRP A 147 -0.49 5.47 -12.93
N LEU A 148 0.01 4.81 -11.87
CA LEU A 148 1.36 5.03 -11.36
C LEU A 148 2.43 4.71 -12.42
N GLU A 149 2.26 3.63 -13.19
CA GLU A 149 3.17 3.30 -14.28
C GLU A 149 3.15 4.39 -15.37
N ARG A 150 1.97 4.87 -15.78
CA ARG A 150 1.87 6.00 -16.73
C ARG A 150 2.54 7.26 -16.18
N ARG A 151 2.35 7.56 -14.89
CA ARG A 151 2.97 8.71 -14.21
C ARG A 151 4.50 8.61 -14.21
N LEU A 152 5.04 7.44 -13.91
CA LEU A 152 6.48 7.15 -14.01
C LEU A 152 6.99 7.43 -15.44
N ARG A 153 6.32 6.86 -16.46
CA ARG A 153 6.70 7.02 -17.87
C ARG A 153 6.58 8.48 -18.35
N ALA A 154 5.54 9.19 -17.94
CA ALA A 154 5.34 10.60 -18.26
C ALA A 154 6.45 11.49 -17.69
N ALA A 155 7.04 11.10 -16.55
CA ALA A 155 8.20 11.75 -15.95
C ALA A 155 9.56 11.31 -16.57
N GLY A 156 9.56 10.46 -17.60
CA GLY A 156 10.76 9.96 -18.29
C GLY A 156 11.33 8.66 -17.72
N GLY A 157 10.72 8.07 -16.70
CA GLY A 157 11.14 6.78 -16.14
C GLY A 157 10.73 5.58 -17.01
N ARG A 158 11.34 4.44 -16.76
CA ARG A 158 11.10 3.19 -17.48
C ARG A 158 10.67 2.08 -16.54
N LEU A 159 9.85 1.14 -17.01
CA LEU A 159 9.56 -0.13 -16.36
C LEU A 159 10.02 -1.27 -17.27
N THR A 160 10.89 -2.14 -16.74
CA THR A 160 11.43 -3.32 -17.39
C THR A 160 11.03 -4.57 -16.60
N LEU A 161 10.48 -5.57 -17.27
CA LEU A 161 10.22 -6.86 -16.64
C LEU A 161 11.48 -7.74 -16.71
N GLY A 162 11.95 -8.18 -15.55
CA GLY A 162 13.13 -8.99 -15.42
C GLY A 162 13.37 -9.39 -13.95
N ALA A 163 13.99 -10.55 -13.76
CA ALA A 163 14.43 -10.97 -12.43
C ALA A 163 15.70 -10.23 -12.02
N VAL A 164 15.78 -9.89 -10.75
CA VAL A 164 16.98 -9.40 -10.09
C VAL A 164 17.36 -10.44 -9.05
N ASP A 165 18.53 -11.01 -9.17
CA ASP A 165 19.02 -12.04 -8.25
C ASP A 165 20.06 -11.48 -7.26
N ASP A 166 20.71 -10.37 -7.61
CA ASP A 166 21.71 -9.71 -6.77
C ASP A 166 21.67 -8.19 -6.96
N LEU A 167 21.44 -7.46 -5.88
CA LEU A 167 21.42 -5.99 -5.89
C LEU A 167 22.78 -5.37 -6.22
N SER A 168 23.89 -6.08 -5.94
CA SER A 168 25.25 -5.59 -6.18
C SER A 168 25.59 -5.47 -7.68
N THR A 169 24.85 -6.16 -8.55
CA THR A 169 25.03 -6.11 -10.01
C THR A 169 24.34 -4.92 -10.68
N LEU A 170 23.50 -4.24 -9.91
CA LEU A 170 22.73 -3.07 -10.39
C LEU A 170 23.50 -1.80 -10.10
N GLY A 171 23.73 -0.93 -10.99
CA GLY A 171 24.37 0.39 -10.89
C GLY A 171 24.62 1.00 -9.51
N PRO A 172 25.15 2.21 -9.41
CA PRO A 172 25.62 2.78 -8.14
C PRO A 172 24.49 3.23 -7.19
N ARG A 173 23.27 3.40 -7.70
CA ARG A 173 22.11 3.84 -6.93
C ARG A 173 20.92 2.90 -7.10
N VAL A 174 20.61 2.16 -6.05
CA VAL A 174 19.56 1.15 -6.05
C VAL A 174 18.52 1.48 -4.96
N VAL A 175 17.24 1.34 -5.28
CA VAL A 175 16.14 1.38 -4.32
C VAL A 175 15.50 -0.01 -4.27
N ASN A 176 15.62 -0.69 -3.16
CA ASN A 176 15.07 -2.03 -2.98
C ASN A 176 13.63 -1.95 -2.42
N CYS A 177 12.65 -2.09 -3.31
CA CYS A 177 11.21 -2.16 -3.02
C CYS A 177 10.62 -3.55 -3.31
N SER A 178 11.44 -4.60 -3.20
CA SER A 178 11.10 -5.96 -3.65
C SER A 178 10.09 -6.71 -2.78
N GLY A 179 9.54 -6.10 -1.73
CA GLY A 179 8.55 -6.72 -0.86
C GLY A 179 9.09 -8.01 -0.21
N LEU A 180 8.42 -9.15 -0.45
CA LEU A 180 8.90 -10.46 0.03
C LEU A 180 10.24 -10.87 -0.58
N GLY A 181 10.55 -10.44 -1.80
CA GLY A 181 11.85 -10.70 -2.42
C GLY A 181 13.04 -10.09 -1.67
N ALA A 182 12.80 -9.16 -0.74
CA ALA A 182 13.84 -8.62 0.11
C ALA A 182 14.43 -9.67 1.08
N ARG A 183 13.72 -10.77 1.33
CA ARG A 183 14.23 -11.90 2.11
C ARG A 183 15.52 -12.46 1.51
N GLU A 184 15.54 -12.65 0.20
CA GLU A 184 16.70 -13.12 -0.56
C GLU A 184 17.63 -11.96 -0.93
N LEU A 185 17.10 -10.91 -1.57
CA LEU A 185 17.89 -9.81 -2.13
C LEU A 185 18.62 -8.96 -1.09
N ALA A 186 18.12 -8.87 0.12
CA ALA A 186 18.74 -8.13 1.22
C ALA A 186 19.24 -9.05 2.34
N HIS A 187 19.20 -10.39 2.15
CA HIS A 187 19.50 -11.42 3.16
C HIS A 187 18.77 -11.15 4.48
N ASP A 188 17.49 -10.72 4.41
CA ASP A 188 16.70 -10.34 5.57
C ASP A 188 15.68 -11.42 5.92
N SER A 189 16.10 -12.38 6.74
CA SER A 189 15.26 -13.49 7.17
C SER A 189 14.07 -13.08 8.04
N THR A 190 14.01 -11.82 8.48
CA THR A 190 12.88 -11.30 9.27
C THR A 190 11.69 -10.87 8.40
N VAL A 191 11.85 -10.87 7.07
CA VAL A 191 10.75 -10.65 6.13
C VAL A 191 9.97 -11.95 5.97
N GLU A 192 8.70 -11.93 6.33
CA GLU A 192 7.81 -13.10 6.27
C GLU A 192 6.48 -12.76 5.59
N PRO A 193 5.79 -13.75 4.99
CA PRO A 193 4.47 -13.54 4.43
C PRO A 193 3.41 -13.53 5.54
N LEU A 194 2.48 -12.60 5.42
CA LEU A 194 1.19 -12.66 6.07
C LEU A 194 0.14 -12.81 4.97
N ARG A 195 -0.33 -14.04 4.78
CA ARG A 195 -1.28 -14.36 3.73
C ARG A 195 -2.63 -13.72 4.03
N GLY A 196 -3.19 -13.02 3.05
CA GLY A 196 -4.50 -12.41 3.15
C GLY A 196 -5.35 -12.78 1.96
N GLN A 197 -6.52 -13.37 2.24
CA GLN A 197 -7.55 -13.62 1.23
C GLN A 197 -8.64 -12.57 1.31
N VAL A 198 -9.15 -12.19 0.13
CA VAL A 198 -10.29 -11.28 -0.03
C VAL A 198 -11.27 -11.84 -1.05
N VAL A 199 -12.53 -11.42 -0.93
CA VAL A 199 -13.58 -11.65 -1.92
C VAL A 199 -13.93 -10.31 -2.55
N VAL A 200 -13.97 -10.27 -3.88
CA VAL A 200 -14.41 -9.10 -4.64
C VAL A 200 -15.83 -9.35 -5.13
N VAL A 201 -16.74 -8.44 -4.80
CA VAL A 201 -18.15 -8.52 -5.20
C VAL A 201 -18.57 -7.32 -6.03
N GLU A 202 -19.72 -7.41 -6.66
CA GLU A 202 -20.31 -6.32 -7.41
C GLU A 202 -20.62 -5.12 -6.51
N GLN A 203 -20.53 -3.92 -7.09
CA GLN A 203 -20.93 -2.70 -6.41
C GLN A 203 -22.47 -2.66 -6.29
N VAL A 204 -22.97 -2.53 -5.07
CA VAL A 204 -24.42 -2.46 -4.75
C VAL A 204 -24.86 -1.08 -4.25
N GLY A 205 -24.09 -0.05 -4.59
CA GLY A 205 -24.37 1.32 -4.20
C GLY A 205 -23.80 1.72 -2.84
N LEU A 206 -22.86 0.95 -2.28
CA LEU A 206 -22.20 1.30 -1.03
C LEU A 206 -21.13 2.35 -1.26
N ASP A 207 -21.09 3.35 -0.39
CA ASP A 207 -20.14 4.44 -0.40
C ASP A 207 -19.30 4.54 0.88
N GLU A 208 -19.78 4.00 1.98
CA GLU A 208 -19.07 4.00 3.25
C GLU A 208 -18.25 2.71 3.44
N TRP A 209 -17.02 2.84 3.90
CA TRP A 209 -16.20 1.71 4.30
C TRP A 209 -16.46 1.32 5.77
N ILE A 210 -16.27 0.03 6.07
CA ILE A 210 -16.36 -0.51 7.43
C ILE A 210 -15.15 -1.39 7.68
N VAL A 211 -14.52 -1.23 8.84
CA VAL A 211 -13.41 -2.06 9.32
C VAL A 211 -13.67 -2.52 10.74
N ASP A 212 -13.53 -3.81 10.98
CA ASP A 212 -13.45 -4.46 12.30
C ASP A 212 -12.09 -5.15 12.39
N ASP A 213 -11.14 -4.52 13.08
CA ASP A 213 -9.78 -5.02 13.34
C ASP A 213 -9.60 -5.24 14.85
N ASN A 214 -10.51 -6.01 15.45
CA ASN A 214 -10.49 -6.32 16.88
C ASN A 214 -9.93 -7.73 17.11
N ASP A 215 -8.68 -7.84 17.57
CA ASP A 215 -8.09 -9.11 18.01
C ASP A 215 -8.94 -9.77 19.13
N PRO A 216 -9.04 -11.12 19.17
CA PRO A 216 -8.37 -12.10 18.31
C PRO A 216 -9.18 -12.51 17.07
N ALA A 217 -10.26 -11.82 16.74
CA ALA A 217 -11.07 -12.16 15.57
C ALA A 217 -10.30 -11.85 14.27
N PRO A 218 -10.51 -12.65 13.19
CA PRO A 218 -9.95 -12.30 11.88
C PRO A 218 -10.45 -10.92 11.42
N PRO A 219 -9.62 -10.12 10.75
CA PRO A 219 -10.01 -8.80 10.29
C PRO A 219 -11.24 -8.90 9.36
N THR A 220 -12.24 -8.07 9.61
CA THR A 220 -13.45 -8.01 8.77
C THR A 220 -13.59 -6.61 8.23
N TYR A 221 -13.65 -6.48 6.91
CA TYR A 221 -13.79 -5.16 6.28
C TYR A 221 -14.62 -5.21 5.01
N VAL A 222 -15.30 -4.12 4.74
CA VAL A 222 -16.07 -3.84 3.52
C VAL A 222 -15.52 -2.55 2.95
N ILE A 223 -14.83 -2.62 1.83
CA ILE A 223 -14.17 -1.45 1.21
C ILE A 223 -14.78 -1.23 -0.18
N PRO A 224 -15.74 -0.28 -0.31
CA PRO A 224 -16.35 0.04 -1.59
C PRO A 224 -15.37 0.83 -2.46
N ARG A 225 -15.04 0.29 -3.63
CA ARG A 225 -14.28 0.96 -4.68
C ARG A 225 -15.22 1.55 -5.74
N ILE A 226 -14.70 1.94 -6.88
CA ILE A 226 -15.51 2.58 -7.93
C ILE A 226 -16.46 1.56 -8.56
N ASP A 227 -15.93 0.40 -8.98
CA ASP A 227 -16.68 -0.57 -9.79
C ASP A 227 -17.04 -1.86 -9.03
N ASP A 228 -16.48 -2.04 -7.84
CA ASP A 228 -16.66 -3.24 -7.03
C ASP A 228 -16.48 -2.94 -5.53
N ILE A 229 -16.67 -3.98 -4.71
CA ILE A 229 -16.46 -3.92 -3.27
C ILE A 229 -15.48 -5.02 -2.90
N VAL A 230 -14.46 -4.70 -2.11
CA VAL A 230 -13.55 -5.69 -1.55
C VAL A 230 -13.97 -6.04 -0.14
N LEU A 231 -14.23 -7.32 0.06
CA LEU A 231 -14.60 -7.93 1.33
C LEU A 231 -13.40 -8.69 1.89
N GLY A 232 -13.10 -8.47 3.13
CA GLY A 232 -11.96 -9.14 3.75
C GLY A 232 -12.16 -9.45 5.21
N GLY A 233 -11.30 -10.18 5.82
CA GLY A 233 -10.18 -10.85 5.19
C GLY A 233 -9.61 -11.97 6.07
N THR A 234 -8.45 -12.47 5.69
CA THR A 234 -7.61 -13.35 6.52
C THR A 234 -6.25 -12.71 6.77
N ASP A 235 -5.52 -13.24 7.76
CA ASP A 235 -4.17 -12.81 8.15
C ASP A 235 -3.33 -14.00 8.65
N ASP A 236 -3.17 -15.00 7.78
CA ASP A 236 -2.49 -16.26 8.09
C ASP A 236 -0.96 -16.07 8.05
N ALA A 237 -0.33 -16.02 9.23
CA ALA A 237 1.10 -15.81 9.35
C ALA A 237 1.92 -17.00 8.82
N GLY A 238 3.02 -16.72 8.10
CA GLY A 238 3.95 -17.73 7.61
C GLY A 238 3.46 -18.60 6.45
N ARG A 239 2.24 -18.40 5.97
CA ARG A 239 1.71 -19.14 4.80
C ARG A 239 2.16 -18.51 3.49
N TRP A 240 2.68 -19.35 2.58
CA TRP A 240 3.22 -18.95 1.27
C TRP A 240 2.31 -19.29 0.08
N ASP A 241 1.28 -20.10 0.28
CA ASP A 241 0.36 -20.49 -0.77
C ASP A 241 -0.52 -19.30 -1.21
N VAL A 242 -0.79 -19.23 -2.49
CA VAL A 242 -1.59 -18.16 -3.10
C VAL A 242 -2.92 -18.66 -3.68
N GLU A 243 -3.24 -19.95 -3.49
CA GLU A 243 -4.52 -20.51 -3.92
C GLU A 243 -5.65 -20.03 -3.00
N PRO A 244 -6.79 -19.57 -3.56
CA PRO A 244 -7.94 -19.21 -2.76
C PRO A 244 -8.52 -20.43 -2.01
N ASP A 245 -8.81 -20.21 -0.72
CA ASP A 245 -9.45 -21.18 0.15
C ASP A 245 -10.97 -20.94 0.15
N PRO A 246 -11.80 -21.94 -0.28
CA PRO A 246 -13.26 -21.79 -0.30
C PRO A 246 -13.89 -21.58 1.08
N GLU A 247 -13.35 -22.21 2.14
CA GLU A 247 -13.86 -22.05 3.50
C GLU A 247 -13.59 -20.65 4.04
N ALA A 248 -12.37 -20.12 3.80
CA ALA A 248 -12.03 -18.75 4.11
C ALA A 248 -12.93 -17.76 3.36
N ALA A 249 -13.21 -18.01 2.07
CA ALA A 249 -14.12 -17.18 1.27
C ALA A 249 -15.54 -17.17 1.85
N ALA A 250 -16.09 -18.34 2.18
CA ALA A 250 -17.42 -18.46 2.79
C ALA A 250 -17.50 -17.73 4.14
N SER A 251 -16.45 -17.86 4.97
CA SER A 251 -16.34 -17.15 6.25
C SER A 251 -16.27 -15.61 6.09
N ILE A 252 -15.53 -15.12 5.09
CA ILE A 252 -15.47 -13.69 4.77
C ILE A 252 -16.85 -13.18 4.37
N LEU A 253 -17.52 -13.86 3.44
CA LEU A 253 -18.88 -13.48 3.01
C LEU A 253 -19.86 -13.47 4.19
N GLN A 254 -19.85 -14.50 5.02
CA GLN A 254 -20.72 -14.57 6.20
C GLN A 254 -20.52 -13.38 7.14
N ARG A 255 -19.28 -13.06 7.51
CA ARG A 255 -18.98 -11.97 8.43
C ARG A 255 -19.36 -10.61 7.83
N THR A 256 -19.02 -10.37 6.57
CA THR A 256 -19.29 -9.10 5.90
C THR A 256 -20.77 -8.89 5.60
N CYS A 257 -21.54 -9.92 5.21
CA CYS A 257 -22.99 -9.83 5.06
C CYS A 257 -23.71 -9.62 6.41
N THR A 258 -23.15 -10.15 7.51
CA THR A 258 -23.67 -9.87 8.85
C THR A 258 -23.51 -8.40 9.21
N LEU A 259 -22.38 -7.76 8.86
CA LEU A 259 -22.15 -6.33 9.08
C LEU A 259 -22.98 -5.45 8.11
N VAL A 260 -23.08 -5.87 6.87
CA VAL A 260 -23.73 -5.10 5.79
C VAL A 260 -24.67 -6.03 5.02
N PRO A 261 -25.94 -6.19 5.47
CA PRO A 261 -26.91 -7.10 4.84
C PRO A 261 -27.16 -6.84 3.35
N ALA A 262 -26.96 -5.62 2.87
CA ALA A 262 -27.08 -5.28 1.44
C ALA A 262 -26.10 -6.03 0.53
N LEU A 263 -25.09 -6.70 1.09
CA LEU A 263 -24.13 -7.52 0.34
C LEU A 263 -24.64 -8.95 0.05
N ALA A 264 -25.74 -9.38 0.65
CA ALA A 264 -26.23 -10.77 0.55
C ALA A 264 -26.51 -11.21 -0.89
N ASP A 265 -26.97 -10.27 -1.73
CA ASP A 265 -27.31 -10.52 -3.14
C ASP A 265 -26.21 -10.05 -4.11
N ALA A 266 -25.08 -9.55 -3.62
CA ALA A 266 -23.99 -9.07 -4.45
C ALA A 266 -23.26 -10.24 -5.16
N GLY A 267 -23.19 -10.20 -6.48
CA GLY A 267 -22.50 -11.22 -7.28
C GLY A 267 -21.00 -11.26 -6.97
N VAL A 268 -20.45 -12.44 -6.69
CA VAL A 268 -19.01 -12.64 -6.50
C VAL A 268 -18.29 -12.53 -7.84
N ARG A 269 -17.33 -11.63 -7.94
CA ARG A 269 -16.50 -11.39 -9.13
C ARG A 269 -15.17 -12.13 -9.10
N ALA A 270 -14.55 -12.22 -7.92
CA ALA A 270 -13.25 -12.86 -7.77
C ALA A 270 -12.94 -13.25 -6.32
N HIS A 271 -12.12 -14.27 -6.16
CA HIS A 271 -11.38 -14.59 -4.95
C HIS A 271 -9.90 -14.25 -5.21
N LYS A 272 -9.27 -13.51 -4.31
CA LYS A 272 -7.86 -13.11 -4.47
C LYS A 272 -7.08 -13.36 -3.20
N VAL A 273 -5.82 -13.76 -3.37
CA VAL A 273 -4.87 -13.99 -2.28
C VAL A 273 -3.64 -13.13 -2.51
N GLY A 274 -3.18 -12.44 -1.46
CA GLY A 274 -1.96 -11.66 -1.47
C GLY A 274 -1.10 -11.97 -0.27
N LEU A 275 0.21 -11.96 -0.48
CA LEU A 275 1.20 -12.19 0.58
C LEU A 275 1.78 -10.85 1.03
N ARG A 276 1.31 -10.35 2.18
CA ARG A 276 1.81 -9.09 2.75
C ARG A 276 3.22 -9.28 3.27
N PRO A 277 4.22 -8.45 2.87
CA PRO A 277 5.60 -8.57 3.34
C PRO A 277 5.74 -7.99 4.74
N VAL A 278 5.53 -8.82 5.77
CA VAL A 278 5.63 -8.40 7.18
C VAL A 278 7.09 -8.42 7.63
N ARG A 279 7.45 -7.45 8.44
CA ARG A 279 8.72 -7.32 9.14
C ARG A 279 8.47 -6.66 10.50
N PRO A 280 9.31 -6.89 11.53
CA PRO A 280 9.13 -6.24 12.84
C PRO A 280 9.06 -4.71 12.76
N THR A 281 9.82 -4.09 11.83
CA THR A 281 9.74 -2.65 11.50
C THR A 281 9.93 -2.45 10.01
N VAL A 282 9.30 -1.45 9.42
CA VAL A 282 9.57 -1.03 8.04
C VAL A 282 11.05 -0.69 7.90
N ARG A 283 11.73 -1.29 6.94
CA ARG A 283 13.11 -0.96 6.63
C ARG A 283 13.15 0.13 5.57
N LEU A 284 13.45 1.36 5.99
CA LEU A 284 13.69 2.50 5.12
C LEU A 284 14.98 3.19 5.57
N GLU A 285 16.08 2.85 4.89
CA GLU A 285 17.42 3.34 5.19
C GLU A 285 18.35 3.20 3.98
N ALA A 286 19.42 4.01 3.93
CA ALA A 286 20.46 3.90 2.94
C ALA A 286 21.67 3.11 3.50
N VAL A 287 22.03 2.04 2.81
CA VAL A 287 23.25 1.26 3.08
C VAL A 287 24.28 1.63 2.01
N ARG A 288 25.44 2.13 2.44
CA ARG A 288 26.53 2.55 1.56
C ARG A 288 27.60 1.48 1.51
N GLY A 289 27.90 0.98 0.31
CA GLY A 289 29.02 0.09 0.00
C GLY A 289 30.06 0.80 -0.86
N THR A 290 31.09 0.05 -1.28
CA THR A 290 32.11 0.55 -2.21
C THR A 290 31.48 0.70 -3.61
N GLY A 291 31.32 1.93 -4.07
CA GLY A 291 30.78 2.23 -5.42
C GLY A 291 29.26 2.10 -5.56
N GLN A 292 28.53 1.64 -4.55
CA GLN A 292 27.09 1.48 -4.59
C GLN A 292 26.41 1.98 -3.30
N THR A 293 25.23 2.59 -3.45
CA THR A 293 24.30 2.86 -2.34
C THR A 293 22.99 2.16 -2.62
N VAL A 294 22.54 1.33 -1.67
CA VAL A 294 21.22 0.71 -1.70
C VAL A 294 20.31 1.39 -0.68
N VAL A 295 19.22 1.98 -1.15
CA VAL A 295 18.15 2.46 -0.27
C VAL A 295 17.13 1.35 -0.14
N HIS A 296 17.05 0.72 1.02
CA HIS A 296 16.01 -0.27 1.32
C HIS A 296 14.69 0.44 1.62
N CYS A 297 13.58 -0.06 1.07
CA CYS A 297 12.22 0.45 1.29
C CYS A 297 11.24 -0.72 1.19
N TYR A 298 11.17 -1.55 2.24
CA TYR A 298 10.35 -2.77 2.27
C TYR A 298 9.89 -3.14 3.68
N GLY A 299 9.08 -4.20 3.79
CA GLY A 299 8.60 -4.69 5.08
C GLY A 299 7.39 -3.90 5.62
N HIS A 300 6.56 -3.37 4.71
CA HIS A 300 5.41 -2.52 5.05
C HIS A 300 4.20 -3.29 5.59
N GLY A 301 4.26 -4.63 5.66
CA GLY A 301 3.13 -5.46 6.07
C GLY A 301 1.88 -5.18 5.24
N GLY A 302 0.75 -4.93 5.88
CA GLY A 302 -0.51 -4.55 5.23
C GLY A 302 -0.62 -3.08 4.83
N SER A 303 0.36 -2.22 5.19
CA SER A 303 0.29 -0.76 5.06
C SER A 303 1.02 -0.19 3.83
N GLY A 304 1.35 -1.02 2.83
CA GLY A 304 2.12 -0.55 1.67
C GLY A 304 1.49 0.63 0.93
N VAL A 305 0.17 0.64 0.73
CA VAL A 305 -0.56 1.76 0.12
C VAL A 305 -0.54 2.98 1.04
N THR A 306 -0.83 2.77 2.32
CA THR A 306 -0.90 3.81 3.36
C THR A 306 0.42 4.57 3.52
N LEU A 307 1.57 3.93 3.27
CA LEU A 307 2.88 4.52 3.48
C LEU A 307 3.58 4.96 2.19
N SER A 308 3.04 4.60 1.02
CA SER A 308 3.74 4.63 -0.27
C SER A 308 4.38 5.97 -0.62
N TRP A 309 3.64 7.07 -0.53
CA TRP A 309 4.14 8.40 -0.90
C TRP A 309 5.08 9.00 0.14
N GLY A 310 4.77 8.84 1.42
CA GLY A 310 5.68 9.29 2.47
C GLY A 310 7.02 8.55 2.45
N CYS A 311 6.99 7.24 2.18
CA CYS A 311 8.22 6.47 1.95
C CYS A 311 8.94 6.93 0.67
N ALA A 312 8.22 7.23 -0.41
CA ALA A 312 8.82 7.73 -1.65
C ALA A 312 9.52 9.08 -1.46
N ASP A 313 8.93 9.99 -0.67
CA ASP A 313 9.55 11.27 -0.32
C ASP A 313 10.84 11.07 0.49
N GLU A 314 10.87 10.14 1.43
CA GLU A 314 12.08 9.84 2.20
C GLU A 314 13.14 9.14 1.33
N VAL A 315 12.76 8.22 0.44
CA VAL A 315 13.66 7.62 -0.56
C VAL A 315 14.30 8.71 -1.42
N LEU A 316 13.51 9.66 -1.93
CA LEU A 316 14.03 10.79 -2.70
C LEU A 316 15.06 11.61 -1.89
N ARG A 317 14.78 11.89 -0.61
CA ARG A 317 15.70 12.60 0.27
C ARG A 317 17.01 11.83 0.45
N LEU A 318 16.93 10.50 0.66
CA LEU A 318 18.11 9.65 0.82
C LEU A 318 18.94 9.58 -0.46
N ILE A 319 18.31 9.40 -1.63
CA ILE A 319 19.01 9.36 -2.94
C ILE A 319 19.71 10.69 -3.23
N ARG A 320 19.08 11.84 -2.90
CA ARG A 320 19.72 13.17 -3.04
C ARG A 320 20.95 13.35 -2.15
N SER A 321 21.01 12.65 -1.01
CA SER A 321 22.16 12.70 -0.09
C SER A 321 23.35 11.83 -0.52
N VAL A 322 23.17 11.00 -1.58
CA VAL A 322 24.26 10.19 -2.15
C VAL A 322 25.13 11.08 -3.01
N PRO A 323 26.43 11.24 -2.72
CA PRO A 323 27.33 12.00 -3.57
C PRO A 323 27.34 11.44 -4.99
N VAL A 324 27.29 12.32 -5.98
CA VAL A 324 27.60 11.95 -7.36
C VAL A 324 29.09 11.67 -7.40
N GLN A 325 29.49 10.42 -7.67
CA GLN A 325 30.91 10.14 -7.90
C GLN A 325 31.33 10.81 -9.21
N PRO A 326 32.47 11.49 -9.22
CA PRO A 326 32.98 12.19 -10.40
C PRO A 326 33.35 11.20 -11.53
#